data_deb9bb4fc960f1a92d5488e50e71943b
#
_entry.id   deb9bb4fc960f1a92d5488e50e71943b
#
_cell.length_a   1.000
_cell.length_b   1.000
_cell.length_c   1.000
_cell.angle_alpha   90.00
_cell.angle_beta   90.00
_cell.angle_gamma   90.00
#
_symmetry.space_group_name_H-M   'P 1'
#
loop_
_entity.id
_entity.type
_entity.pdbx_description
1 polymer ?
#
loop_
_entity_poly.entity_id
_entity_poly.type
_entity_poly.pdbx_seq_one_letter_code
_entity_poly.pdbx_strand_id
1 'polypeptide(L)'
;MTPARRIICLAALLLLGCAAEREPTMPTPPGELLAPCPASPNCVSSLASDDAHRVRPLPYTGDPAAAMQRLRDVIAAMPRTRIVSADDSTLHAEFTSFLFRFVDDVNCAVDPKAGVIQIRSASRVGYSDLGVNRKRVEAIRAAFEG
;
A
#
# COMPACT_ATOMS: atom_id res chain seq x y z
N MET A 1 -63.84 24.22 -45.18
CA MET A 1 -63.35 24.42 -43.85
C MET A 1 -62.68 23.08 -43.42
N THR A 2 -61.39 22.97 -43.59
CA THR A 2 -60.60 21.73 -43.26
C THR A 2 -59.66 22.03 -42.07
N PRO A 3 -59.69 21.26 -40.97
CA PRO A 3 -58.80 21.49 -39.86
C PRO A 3 -57.43 20.85 -40.13
N ALA A 4 -56.40 21.64 -39.92
CA ALA A 4 -54.98 21.26 -40.02
C ALA A 4 -54.58 20.28 -38.91
N ARG A 5 -54.09 19.10 -39.30
CA ARG A 5 -53.43 18.13 -38.42
C ARG A 5 -52.05 18.60 -38.03
N ARG A 6 -51.85 18.93 -36.77
CA ARG A 6 -50.53 19.18 -36.20
C ARG A 6 -49.84 17.84 -35.93
N ILE A 7 -48.74 17.59 -36.64
CA ILE A 7 -47.82 16.47 -36.38
C ILE A 7 -46.85 16.92 -35.32
N ILE A 8 -46.95 16.33 -34.14
CA ILE A 8 -45.97 16.52 -33.05
C ILE A 8 -44.85 15.50 -33.27
N CYS A 9 -43.70 15.96 -33.76
CA CYS A 9 -42.49 15.14 -33.78
C CYS A 9 -41.93 15.06 -32.36
N LEU A 10 -42.04 13.90 -31.71
CA LEU A 10 -41.33 13.57 -30.47
C LEU A 10 -39.90 13.21 -30.85
N ALA A 11 -38.95 14.12 -30.61
CA ALA A 11 -37.53 13.82 -30.70
C ALA A 11 -37.11 13.06 -29.44
N ALA A 12 -36.92 11.77 -29.56
CA ALA A 12 -36.32 10.93 -28.50
C ALA A 12 -34.82 11.22 -28.45
N LEU A 13 -34.36 11.95 -27.43
CA LEU A 13 -32.96 12.15 -27.12
C LEU A 13 -32.39 10.88 -26.49
N LEU A 14 -31.70 10.08 -27.29
CA LEU A 14 -30.88 8.95 -26.80
C LEU A 14 -29.63 9.50 -26.12
N LEU A 15 -29.64 9.54 -24.80
CA LEU A 15 -28.45 9.75 -23.98
C LEU A 15 -27.58 8.48 -24.03
N LEU A 16 -26.63 8.41 -24.96
CA LEU A 16 -25.51 7.45 -24.85
C LEU A 16 -24.66 7.84 -23.66
N GLY A 17 -24.88 7.16 -22.53
CA GLY A 17 -23.97 7.20 -21.40
C GLY A 17 -22.64 6.53 -21.79
N CYS A 18 -21.58 7.31 -22.02
CA CYS A 18 -20.22 6.79 -22.07
C CYS A 18 -19.88 6.25 -20.67
N ALA A 19 -20.02 4.93 -20.48
CA ALA A 19 -19.36 4.25 -19.40
C ALA A 19 -17.85 4.34 -19.69
N ALA A 20 -17.14 5.19 -18.94
CA ALA A 20 -15.69 5.22 -18.98
C ALA A 20 -15.21 3.85 -18.45
N GLU A 21 -14.82 2.95 -19.34
CA GLU A 21 -14.08 1.75 -18.98
C GLU A 21 -12.80 2.20 -18.30
N ARG A 22 -12.70 1.88 -16.99
CA ARG A 22 -11.43 2.02 -16.28
C ARG A 22 -10.45 1.06 -16.94
N GLU A 23 -9.45 1.61 -17.62
CA GLU A 23 -8.32 0.81 -18.07
C GLU A 23 -7.73 0.06 -16.87
N PRO A 24 -7.42 -1.25 -17.00
CA PRO A 24 -6.75 -1.99 -15.95
C PRO A 24 -5.39 -1.34 -15.70
N THR A 25 -5.28 -0.60 -14.61
CA THR A 25 -4.02 0.00 -14.16
C THR A 25 -3.06 -1.15 -13.89
N MET A 26 -2.00 -1.28 -14.68
CA MET A 26 -0.94 -2.25 -14.42
C MET A 26 -0.38 -1.98 -13.01
N PRO A 27 -0.22 -3.01 -12.16
CA PRO A 27 0.32 -2.80 -10.82
C PRO A 27 1.72 -2.20 -10.94
N THR A 28 1.95 -1.07 -10.26
CA THR A 28 3.26 -0.44 -10.17
C THR A 28 4.26 -1.43 -9.56
N PRO A 29 5.44 -1.63 -10.16
CA PRO A 29 6.43 -2.54 -9.61
C PRO A 29 6.80 -2.17 -8.17
N PRO A 30 7.01 -3.14 -7.26
CA PRO A 30 7.34 -2.86 -5.86
C PRO A 30 8.54 -1.92 -5.68
N GLY A 31 9.52 -1.95 -6.58
CA GLY A 31 10.68 -1.07 -6.56
C GLY A 31 10.37 0.42 -6.79
N GLU A 32 9.27 0.75 -7.47
CA GLU A 32 8.80 2.12 -7.65
C GLU A 32 7.99 2.62 -6.46
N LEU A 33 7.34 1.71 -5.73
CA LEU A 33 6.52 2.04 -4.56
C LEU A 33 7.33 2.19 -3.28
N LEU A 34 8.47 1.51 -3.17
CA LEU A 34 9.34 1.53 -2.01
C LEU A 34 10.60 2.32 -2.31
N ALA A 35 10.65 3.59 -1.92
CA ALA A 35 11.83 4.43 -2.08
C ALA A 35 13.07 3.76 -1.44
N PRO A 36 14.27 3.92 -2.02
CA PRO A 36 15.51 3.44 -1.40
C PRO A 36 15.69 3.98 0.02
N CYS A 37 16.37 3.23 0.87
CA CYS A 37 16.81 3.74 2.16
C CYS A 37 17.90 4.82 1.95
N PRO A 38 17.90 5.91 2.75
CA PRO A 38 19.04 6.81 2.82
C PRO A 38 20.25 6.11 3.44
N ALA A 39 21.42 6.73 3.39
CA ALA A 39 22.63 6.18 4.00
C ALA A 39 22.58 6.14 5.56
N SER A 40 21.59 6.81 6.17
CA SER A 40 21.42 6.80 7.63
C SER A 40 20.75 5.50 8.12
N PRO A 41 21.16 4.97 9.29
CA PRO A 41 20.70 3.66 9.77
C PRO A 41 19.25 3.63 10.30
N ASN A 42 18.46 4.66 10.06
CA ASN A 42 17.07 4.80 10.51
C ASN A 42 16.03 4.27 9.49
N CYS A 43 16.45 3.41 8.59
CA CYS A 43 15.61 2.80 7.55
C CYS A 43 16.02 1.35 7.34
N VAL A 44 15.03 0.49 7.09
CA VAL A 44 15.23 -0.88 6.58
C VAL A 44 14.28 -1.14 5.42
N SER A 45 14.71 -1.97 4.46
CA SER A 45 13.91 -2.35 3.29
C SER A 45 14.26 -3.76 2.82
N SER A 46 13.26 -4.48 2.36
CA SER A 46 13.47 -5.77 1.71
C SER A 46 14.09 -5.64 0.31
N LEU A 47 14.10 -4.44 -0.24
CA LEU A 47 14.75 -4.13 -1.52
C LEU A 47 16.16 -3.53 -1.37
N ALA A 48 16.65 -3.36 -0.13
CA ALA A 48 18.00 -2.83 0.09
C ALA A 48 19.07 -3.79 -0.43
N SER A 49 20.12 -3.23 -1.04
CA SER A 49 21.25 -3.99 -1.57
C SER A 49 22.31 -4.28 -0.53
N ASP A 50 22.40 -3.46 0.52
CA ASP A 50 23.38 -3.58 1.61
C ASP A 50 22.78 -4.24 2.86
N ASP A 51 23.60 -4.91 3.64
CA ASP A 51 23.16 -5.69 4.81
C ASP A 51 22.69 -4.83 5.99
N ALA A 52 23.17 -3.59 6.09
CA ALA A 52 22.77 -2.68 7.16
C ALA A 52 21.28 -2.31 7.07
N HIS A 53 20.78 -2.13 5.85
CA HIS A 53 19.38 -1.77 5.60
C HIS A 53 18.52 -2.97 5.21
N ARG A 54 19.11 -4.11 4.86
CA ARG A 54 18.35 -5.27 4.36
C ARG A 54 17.54 -5.95 5.46
N VAL A 55 16.27 -6.24 5.12
CA VAL A 55 15.39 -7.17 5.83
C VAL A 55 14.80 -8.18 4.84
N ARG A 56 14.31 -9.32 5.31
CA ARG A 56 13.63 -10.27 4.43
C ARG A 56 12.24 -9.72 4.06
N PRO A 57 11.73 -9.95 2.84
CA PRO A 57 10.34 -9.71 2.51
C PRO A 57 9.42 -10.66 3.29
N LEU A 58 8.12 -10.42 3.28
CA LEU A 58 7.10 -11.25 3.93
C LEU A 58 6.58 -12.28 2.92
N PRO A 59 6.85 -13.57 3.07
CA PRO A 59 6.32 -14.60 2.18
C PRO A 59 4.81 -14.77 2.40
N TYR A 60 4.08 -15.05 1.32
CA TYR A 60 2.67 -15.42 1.42
C TYR A 60 2.35 -16.58 0.47
N THR A 61 1.22 -17.23 0.72
CA THR A 61 0.66 -18.26 -0.16
C THR A 61 -0.78 -17.89 -0.50
N GLY A 62 -1.25 -18.35 -1.68
CA GLY A 62 -2.62 -18.09 -2.13
C GLY A 62 -2.79 -16.73 -2.80
N ASP A 63 -3.95 -16.12 -2.61
CA ASP A 63 -4.32 -14.87 -3.25
C ASP A 63 -3.56 -13.67 -2.70
N PRO A 64 -2.93 -12.83 -3.56
CA PRO A 64 -2.19 -11.64 -3.15
C PRO A 64 -3.05 -10.61 -2.39
N ALA A 65 -4.29 -10.38 -2.84
CA ALA A 65 -5.19 -9.42 -2.20
C ALA A 65 -5.59 -9.88 -0.79
N ALA A 66 -5.85 -11.17 -0.61
CA ALA A 66 -6.10 -11.74 0.71
C ALA A 66 -4.86 -11.63 1.64
N ALA A 67 -3.66 -11.79 1.10
CA ALA A 67 -2.42 -11.58 1.85
C ALA A 67 -2.25 -10.12 2.29
N MET A 68 -2.53 -9.16 1.42
CA MET A 68 -2.50 -7.72 1.76
C MET A 68 -3.55 -7.37 2.80
N GLN A 69 -4.76 -7.91 2.71
CA GLN A 69 -5.80 -7.72 3.72
C GLN A 69 -5.34 -8.25 5.09
N ARG A 70 -4.78 -9.47 5.15
CA ARG A 70 -4.21 -10.03 6.38
C ARG A 70 -3.11 -9.15 6.96
N LEU A 71 -2.19 -8.65 6.13
CA LEU A 71 -1.13 -7.74 6.57
C LEU A 71 -1.70 -6.44 7.14
N ARG A 72 -2.71 -5.87 6.49
CA ARG A 72 -3.42 -4.68 6.98
C ARG A 72 -4.01 -4.91 8.36
N ASP A 73 -4.69 -6.05 8.57
CA ASP A 73 -5.31 -6.37 9.86
C ASP A 73 -4.25 -6.56 10.96
N VAL A 74 -3.14 -7.23 10.65
CA VAL A 74 -1.98 -7.37 11.55
C VAL A 74 -1.44 -6.00 11.96
N ILE A 75 -1.16 -5.13 10.99
CA ILE A 75 -0.60 -3.80 11.26
C ILE A 75 -1.59 -2.92 12.02
N ALA A 76 -2.88 -2.96 11.67
CA ALA A 76 -3.92 -2.18 12.34
C ALA A 76 -4.10 -2.58 13.82
N ALA A 77 -3.84 -3.84 14.17
CA ALA A 77 -3.88 -4.32 15.55
C ALA A 77 -2.65 -3.92 16.39
N MET A 78 -1.58 -3.41 15.78
CA MET A 78 -0.39 -3.00 16.51
C MET A 78 -0.58 -1.66 17.22
N PRO A 79 0.06 -1.45 18.38
CA PRO A 79 -0.15 -0.23 19.17
C PRO A 79 0.44 1.01 18.45
N ARG A 80 -0.26 2.15 18.59
CA ARG A 80 0.13 3.46 18.07
C ARG A 80 0.34 3.48 16.55
N THR A 81 -0.46 2.70 15.84
CA THR A 81 -0.43 2.58 14.39
C THR A 81 -1.63 3.30 13.78
N ARG A 82 -1.43 3.89 12.62
CA ARG A 82 -2.46 4.45 11.76
C ARG A 82 -2.26 3.98 10.32
N ILE A 83 -3.25 3.32 9.75
CA ILE A 83 -3.27 3.03 8.32
C ILE A 83 -3.58 4.34 7.58
N VAL A 84 -2.68 4.77 6.71
CA VAL A 84 -2.82 5.99 5.90
C VAL A 84 -3.54 5.68 4.60
N SER A 85 -3.11 4.62 3.93
CA SER A 85 -3.74 4.08 2.72
C SER A 85 -3.51 2.58 2.62
N ALA A 86 -4.45 1.86 2.04
CA ALA A 86 -4.31 0.45 1.73
C ALA A 86 -5.23 0.08 0.57
N ASP A 87 -4.72 -0.73 -0.34
CA ASP A 87 -5.45 -1.39 -1.42
C ASP A 87 -4.99 -2.85 -1.56
N ASP A 88 -5.41 -3.54 -2.62
CA ASP A 88 -5.10 -4.96 -2.84
C ASP A 88 -3.61 -5.22 -3.13
N SER A 89 -2.82 -4.19 -3.40
CA SER A 89 -1.42 -4.29 -3.82
C SER A 89 -0.44 -3.50 -2.96
N THR A 90 -0.91 -2.47 -2.25
CA THR A 90 -0.06 -1.55 -1.47
C THR A 90 -0.65 -1.22 -0.10
N LEU A 91 0.23 -0.89 0.83
CA LEU A 91 -0.14 -0.40 2.16
C LEU A 91 0.87 0.64 2.63
N HIS A 92 0.35 1.74 3.16
CA HIS A 92 1.12 2.73 3.91
C HIS A 92 0.53 2.88 5.31
N ALA A 93 1.37 2.72 6.33
CA ALA A 93 1.02 2.92 7.73
C ALA A 93 2.04 3.81 8.43
N GLU A 94 1.58 4.53 9.44
CA GLU A 94 2.41 5.32 10.35
C GLU A 94 2.44 4.67 11.72
N PHE A 95 3.63 4.62 12.31
CA PHE A 95 3.88 4.20 13.68
C PHE A 95 4.40 5.38 14.50
N THR A 96 3.76 5.68 15.62
CA THR A 96 4.17 6.79 16.47
C THR A 96 4.90 6.26 17.71
N SER A 97 6.12 6.74 17.96
CA SER A 97 6.89 6.37 19.16
C SER A 97 6.19 6.83 20.43
N PHE A 98 6.36 6.06 21.52
CA PHE A 98 5.66 6.36 22.79
C PHE A 98 6.11 7.69 23.43
N LEU A 99 7.43 7.88 23.57
CA LEU A 99 7.99 8.98 24.37
C LEU A 99 8.07 10.28 23.56
N PHE A 100 8.76 10.26 22.42
CA PHE A 100 9.06 11.47 21.65
C PHE A 100 8.06 11.76 20.54
N ARG A 101 7.07 10.88 20.34
CA ARG A 101 6.03 11.03 19.32
C ARG A 101 6.59 11.11 17.88
N PHE A 102 7.78 10.57 17.66
CA PHE A 102 8.34 10.45 16.31
C PHE A 102 7.47 9.53 15.47
N VAL A 103 7.34 9.88 14.21
CA VAL A 103 6.57 9.11 13.24
C VAL A 103 7.53 8.35 12.31
N ASP A 104 7.30 7.07 12.20
CA ASP A 104 7.97 6.19 11.25
C ASP A 104 6.95 5.69 10.21
N ASP A 105 7.36 5.67 8.96
CA ASP A 105 6.55 5.16 7.86
C ASP A 105 6.84 3.69 7.60
N VAL A 106 5.79 2.89 7.45
CA VAL A 106 5.86 1.52 6.93
C VAL A 106 5.13 1.48 5.60
N ASN A 107 5.85 1.11 4.55
CA ASN A 107 5.31 0.94 3.22
C ASN A 107 5.47 -0.52 2.80
N CYS A 108 4.41 -1.09 2.25
CA CYS A 108 4.39 -2.46 1.74
C CYS A 108 3.85 -2.49 0.32
N ALA A 109 4.37 -3.41 -0.49
CA ALA A 109 3.91 -3.64 -1.85
C ALA A 109 3.97 -5.13 -2.16
N VAL A 110 2.89 -5.69 -2.70
CA VAL A 110 2.86 -7.09 -3.12
C VAL A 110 3.72 -7.30 -4.36
N ASP A 111 4.50 -8.37 -4.35
CA ASP A 111 5.23 -8.87 -5.51
C ASP A 111 4.69 -10.26 -5.86
N PRO A 112 3.69 -10.35 -6.73
CA PRO A 112 3.04 -11.62 -7.05
C PRO A 112 3.94 -12.57 -7.84
N LYS A 113 4.97 -12.05 -8.52
CA LYS A 113 5.93 -12.90 -9.26
C LYS A 113 6.87 -13.63 -8.31
N ALA A 114 7.27 -12.95 -7.22
CA ALA A 114 8.14 -13.54 -6.21
C ALA A 114 7.36 -14.25 -5.08
N GLY A 115 6.03 -14.10 -5.00
CA GLY A 115 5.20 -14.65 -3.92
C GLY A 115 5.48 -14.02 -2.56
N VAL A 116 5.81 -12.74 -2.53
CA VAL A 116 6.17 -12.03 -1.31
C VAL A 116 5.53 -10.64 -1.25
N ILE A 117 5.44 -10.08 -0.05
CA ILE A 117 5.17 -8.66 0.15
C ILE A 117 6.49 -7.99 0.50
N GLN A 118 6.91 -7.04 -0.33
CA GLN A 118 8.05 -6.18 -0.08
C GLN A 118 7.69 -5.18 1.02
N ILE A 119 8.63 -4.88 1.90
CA ILE A 119 8.40 -4.02 3.07
C ILE A 119 9.55 -3.05 3.27
N ARG A 120 9.21 -1.80 3.62
CA ARG A 120 10.15 -0.76 4.04
C ARG A 120 9.63 -0.11 5.31
N SER A 121 10.51 0.12 6.28
CA SER A 121 10.21 0.87 7.50
C SER A 121 11.29 1.93 7.74
N ALA A 122 10.90 3.20 7.86
CA ALA A 122 11.84 4.30 7.98
C ALA A 122 11.33 5.41 8.88
N SER A 123 12.23 6.00 9.66
CA SER A 123 11.93 7.19 10.46
C SER A 123 11.92 8.44 9.60
N ARG A 124 10.98 9.35 9.85
CA ARG A 124 10.90 10.65 9.17
C ARG A 124 12.00 11.62 9.61
N VAL A 125 12.48 11.46 10.84
CA VAL A 125 13.45 12.35 11.47
C VAL A 125 14.53 11.57 12.20
N GLY A 126 15.68 12.21 12.42
CA GLY A 126 16.82 11.65 13.15
C GLY A 126 17.75 10.84 12.27
N TYR A 127 19.00 10.73 12.71
CA TYR A 127 20.02 9.94 12.02
C TYR A 127 19.93 8.44 12.33
N SER A 128 19.66 8.09 13.59
CA SER A 128 19.55 6.70 14.04
C SER A 128 18.27 6.46 14.80
N ASP A 129 17.64 5.31 14.56
CA ASP A 129 16.44 4.82 15.25
C ASP A 129 16.74 3.76 16.32
N LEU A 130 18.02 3.47 16.59
CA LEU A 130 18.44 2.42 17.50
C LEU A 130 17.88 1.03 17.17
N GLY A 131 17.64 0.77 15.87
CA GLY A 131 17.11 -0.48 15.35
C GLY A 131 15.60 -0.66 15.53
N VAL A 132 14.86 0.39 15.84
CA VAL A 132 13.40 0.34 16.04
C VAL A 132 12.68 -0.10 14.76
N ASN A 133 13.09 0.41 13.58
CA ASN A 133 12.48 0.02 12.32
C ASN A 133 12.70 -1.48 12.01
N ARG A 134 13.89 -2.01 12.26
CA ARG A 134 14.15 -3.46 12.10
C ARG A 134 13.31 -4.31 13.05
N LYS A 135 13.27 -3.96 14.32
CA LYS A 135 12.44 -4.66 15.32
C LYS A 135 10.95 -4.63 14.94
N ARG A 136 10.47 -3.52 14.39
CA ARG A 136 9.08 -3.38 13.91
C ARG A 136 8.80 -4.35 12.76
N VAL A 137 9.68 -4.41 11.76
CA VAL A 137 9.51 -5.34 10.63
C VAL A 137 9.49 -6.79 11.11
N GLU A 138 10.35 -7.18 12.06
CA GLU A 138 10.33 -8.53 12.61
C GLU A 138 9.08 -8.81 13.45
N ALA A 139 8.55 -7.82 14.18
CA ALA A 139 7.29 -7.95 14.89
C ALA A 139 6.08 -8.11 13.94
N ILE A 140 6.06 -7.33 12.84
CA ILE A 140 5.06 -7.48 11.78
C ILE A 140 5.16 -8.87 11.16
N ARG A 141 6.38 -9.32 10.86
CA ARG A 141 6.62 -10.66 10.30
C ARG A 141 6.08 -11.75 11.21
N ALA A 142 6.44 -11.74 12.49
CA ALA A 142 6.01 -12.75 13.45
C ALA A 142 4.48 -12.84 13.55
N ALA A 143 3.78 -11.68 13.52
CA ALA A 143 2.33 -11.65 13.56
C ALA A 143 1.67 -12.02 12.22
N PHE A 144 2.35 -11.82 11.10
CA PHE A 144 1.85 -12.15 9.76
C PHE A 144 2.03 -13.63 9.42
N GLU A 145 3.10 -14.25 9.86
CA GLU A 145 3.45 -15.65 9.60
C GLU A 145 2.82 -16.62 10.64
N GLY A 146 2.38 -16.13 11.81
CA GLY A 146 1.72 -16.90 12.88
C GLY A 146 0.26 -17.06 12.64
#